data_823f024029ef3a0fc4f262b74b936a22
#
_entry.id   823f024029ef3a0fc4f262b74b936a22
#
_cell.length_a   1.000
_cell.length_b   1.000
_cell.length_c   1.000
_cell.angle_alpha   90.00
_cell.angle_beta   90.00
_cell.angle_gamma   90.00
#
_symmetry.space_group_name_H-M   'P 1'
#
loop_
_entity.id
_entity.type
_entity.pdbx_description
1 polymer ?
#
loop_
_entity_poly.entity_id
_entity_poly.type
_entity_poly.pdbx_seq_one_letter_code
_entity_poly.pdbx_strand_id
1 'polypeptide(L)'
;MEKIQFDSGIREYRLNGMGALRFNPGDPNLYARFMEAADRIGEIEKELTLQAQAEGASLAALLQSADRRMKETLGWVFGPGNDFDKLLGGVSLLAVASNGERVVTNLFAALEPVLVSGAEAMTRQKTDEAVAKARHRRAAQ
;
A
#
# COMPACT_ATOMS: atom_id res chain seq x y z
N MET A 1 4.36 -20.24 -27.67
CA MET A 1 3.28 -19.85 -26.77
C MET A 1 2.66 -18.53 -27.23
N GLU A 2 1.38 -18.52 -27.44
CA GLU A 2 0.66 -17.32 -27.81
C GLU A 2 0.59 -16.37 -26.61
N LYS A 3 0.66 -15.07 -26.88
CA LYS A 3 0.63 -14.03 -25.85
C LYS A 3 -0.69 -13.26 -25.92
N ILE A 4 -1.29 -13.05 -24.76
CA ILE A 4 -2.45 -12.17 -24.62
C ILE A 4 -1.99 -10.97 -23.80
N GLN A 5 -2.15 -9.79 -24.36
CA GLN A 5 -1.74 -8.54 -23.71
C GLN A 5 -2.91 -7.57 -23.65
N PHE A 6 -3.08 -6.93 -22.52
CA PHE A 6 -4.11 -5.90 -22.31
C PHE A 6 -3.61 -4.92 -21.25
N ASP A 7 -4.18 -3.73 -21.24
CA ASP A 7 -3.89 -2.73 -20.21
C ASP A 7 -4.57 -3.13 -18.90
N SER A 8 -3.76 -3.49 -17.91
CA SER A 8 -4.23 -3.85 -16.56
C SER A 8 -4.25 -2.65 -15.61
N GLY A 9 -3.85 -1.48 -16.09
CA GLY A 9 -3.75 -0.27 -15.28
C GLY A 9 -2.53 -0.21 -14.37
N ILE A 10 -1.62 -1.18 -14.47
CA ILE A 10 -0.41 -1.19 -13.65
C ILE A 10 0.52 -0.05 -14.06
N ARG A 11 0.95 0.72 -13.06
CA ARG A 11 1.91 1.82 -13.21
C ARG A 11 3.14 1.56 -12.36
N GLU A 12 4.24 2.20 -12.73
CA GLU A 12 5.48 2.12 -11.97
C GLU A 12 5.73 3.46 -11.25
N TYR A 13 6.00 3.36 -9.95
CA TYR A 13 6.33 4.51 -9.11
C TYR A 13 7.71 4.31 -8.52
N ARG A 14 8.62 5.25 -8.75
CA ARG A 14 9.96 5.17 -8.19
C ARG A 14 9.95 5.69 -6.76
N LEU A 15 10.35 4.83 -5.80
CA LEU A 15 10.43 5.19 -4.39
C LEU A 15 11.84 5.75 -4.09
N ASN A 16 11.93 7.06 -3.86
CA ASN A 16 13.18 7.74 -3.50
C ASN A 16 14.37 7.42 -4.42
N GLY A 17 14.09 7.10 -5.69
CA GLY A 17 15.12 6.74 -6.65
C GLY A 17 15.75 5.35 -6.46
N MET A 18 15.25 4.54 -5.52
CA MET A 18 15.87 3.27 -5.16
C MET A 18 15.29 2.06 -5.89
N GLY A 19 14.02 2.11 -6.24
CA GLY A 19 13.36 1.01 -6.95
C GLY A 19 11.99 1.40 -7.40
N ALA A 20 11.37 0.55 -8.22
CA ALA A 20 10.05 0.78 -8.76
C ALA A 20 9.00 -0.06 -8.05
N LEU A 21 8.01 0.60 -7.48
CA LEU A 21 6.80 -0.01 -6.94
C LEU A 21 5.78 -0.09 -8.08
N ARG A 22 5.30 -1.30 -8.37
CA ARG A 22 4.38 -1.54 -9.49
C ARG A 22 3.01 -1.96 -8.97
N PHE A 23 1.99 -1.18 -9.29
CA PHE A 23 0.62 -1.50 -8.90
C PHE A 23 -0.37 -0.67 -9.72
N ASN A 24 -1.64 -1.11 -9.71
CA ASN A 24 -2.74 -0.35 -10.27
C ASN A 24 -3.38 0.51 -9.17
N PRO A 25 -3.25 1.85 -9.21
CA PRO A 25 -3.82 2.72 -8.17
C PRO A 25 -5.35 2.74 -8.19
N GLY A 26 -5.98 2.29 -9.27
CA GLY A 26 -7.45 2.21 -9.38
C GLY A 26 -8.02 0.82 -9.08
N ASP A 27 -7.23 -0.09 -8.51
CA ASP A 27 -7.69 -1.44 -8.17
C ASP A 27 -8.43 -1.43 -6.82
N PRO A 28 -9.74 -1.74 -6.80
CA PRO A 28 -10.52 -1.79 -5.55
C PRO A 28 -9.96 -2.78 -4.52
N ASN A 29 -9.42 -3.90 -4.97
CA ASN A 29 -8.86 -4.91 -4.09
C ASN A 29 -7.61 -4.39 -3.38
N LEU A 30 -6.76 -3.67 -4.12
CA LEU A 30 -5.57 -3.06 -3.54
C LEU A 30 -5.94 -1.98 -2.52
N TYR A 31 -6.90 -1.14 -2.84
CA TYR A 31 -7.39 -0.09 -1.93
C TYR A 31 -7.90 -0.71 -0.62
N ALA A 32 -8.69 -1.78 -0.70
CA ALA A 32 -9.21 -2.47 0.49
C ALA A 32 -8.08 -3.05 1.34
N ARG A 33 -7.09 -3.69 0.70
CA ARG A 33 -5.91 -4.21 1.41
C ARG A 33 -5.08 -3.11 2.06
N PHE A 34 -4.94 -1.98 1.39
CA PHE A 34 -4.21 -0.83 1.94
C PHE A 34 -4.87 -0.31 3.22
N MET A 35 -6.18 -0.18 3.22
CA MET A 35 -6.93 0.25 4.40
C MET A 35 -6.78 -0.76 5.55
N GLU A 36 -6.85 -2.05 5.26
CA GLU A 36 -6.62 -3.09 6.26
C GLU A 36 -5.17 -3.10 6.77
N ALA A 37 -4.21 -2.82 5.90
CA ALA A 37 -2.79 -2.76 6.26
C ALA A 37 -2.51 -1.67 7.30
N ALA A 38 -3.18 -0.54 7.23
CA ALA A 38 -3.04 0.53 8.22
C ALA A 38 -3.38 0.02 9.62
N ASP A 39 -4.48 -0.74 9.74
CA ASP A 39 -4.90 -1.34 11.02
C ASP A 39 -3.90 -2.40 11.48
N ARG A 40 -3.46 -3.29 10.59
CA ARG A 40 -2.49 -4.34 10.93
C ARG A 40 -1.16 -3.77 11.40
N ILE A 41 -0.68 -2.72 10.76
CA ILE A 41 0.57 -2.06 11.14
C ILE A 41 0.42 -1.38 12.50
N GLY A 42 -0.73 -0.76 12.77
CA GLY A 42 -1.04 -0.21 14.09
C GLY A 42 -1.02 -1.26 15.19
N GLU A 43 -1.52 -2.47 14.91
CA GLU A 43 -1.47 -3.59 15.85
C GLU A 43 -0.04 -4.09 16.07
N ILE A 44 0.77 -4.17 15.03
CA ILE A 44 2.18 -4.54 15.15
C ILE A 44 2.92 -3.56 16.07
N GLU A 45 2.65 -2.27 15.93
CA GLU A 45 3.25 -1.22 16.78
C GLU A 45 2.81 -1.37 18.25
N LYS A 46 1.54 -1.67 18.50
CA LYS A 46 1.03 -1.93 19.86
C LYS A 46 1.67 -3.14 20.50
N GLU A 47 1.77 -4.24 19.75
CA GLU A 47 2.43 -5.45 20.23
C GLU A 47 3.90 -5.19 20.56
N LEU A 48 4.60 -4.45 19.69
CA LEU A 48 5.99 -4.06 19.90
C LEU A 48 6.16 -3.29 21.19
N THR A 49 5.30 -2.31 21.46
CA THR A 49 5.32 -1.51 22.68
C THR A 49 5.14 -2.38 23.91
N LEU A 50 4.19 -3.31 23.89
CA LEU A 50 3.93 -4.22 24.99
C LEU A 50 5.10 -5.18 25.21
N GLN A 51 5.62 -5.78 24.15
CA GLN A 51 6.74 -6.73 24.24
C GLN A 51 8.04 -6.06 24.69
N ALA A 52 8.27 -4.81 24.30
CA ALA A 52 9.45 -4.05 24.70
C ALA A 52 9.47 -3.76 26.22
N GLN A 53 8.31 -3.77 26.87
CA GLN A 53 8.20 -3.56 28.32
C GLN A 53 8.50 -4.83 29.11
N ALA A 54 8.53 -5.99 28.47
CA ALA A 54 8.77 -7.26 29.13
C ALA A 54 10.23 -7.36 29.61
N GLU A 55 10.40 -7.90 30.82
CA GLU A 55 11.73 -8.13 31.39
C GLU A 55 12.50 -9.14 30.53
N GLY A 56 13.76 -8.82 30.23
CA GLY A 56 14.62 -9.67 29.40
C GLY A 56 14.35 -9.60 27.90
N ALA A 57 13.49 -8.70 27.45
CA ALA A 57 13.21 -8.53 26.02
C ALA A 57 14.43 -8.01 25.28
N SER A 58 14.73 -8.61 24.11
CA SER A 58 15.73 -8.08 23.18
C SER A 58 15.08 -7.04 22.27
N LEU A 59 15.33 -5.78 22.49
CA LEU A 59 14.77 -4.69 21.69
C LEU A 59 15.16 -4.82 20.23
N ALA A 60 16.43 -5.16 19.94
CA ALA A 60 16.90 -5.33 18.57
C ALA A 60 16.11 -6.42 17.81
N ALA A 61 15.88 -7.58 18.47
CA ALA A 61 15.13 -8.68 17.86
C ALA A 61 13.67 -8.30 17.64
N LEU A 62 13.06 -7.60 18.59
CA LEU A 62 11.67 -7.13 18.48
C LEU A 62 11.49 -6.13 17.35
N LEU A 63 12.42 -5.19 17.20
CA LEU A 63 12.40 -4.20 16.14
C LEU A 63 12.56 -4.84 14.76
N GLN A 64 13.47 -5.80 14.62
CA GLN A 64 13.66 -6.53 13.36
C GLN A 64 12.41 -7.34 12.99
N SER A 65 11.81 -8.00 13.96
CA SER A 65 10.59 -8.79 13.73
C SER A 65 9.43 -7.90 13.31
N ALA A 66 9.24 -6.77 13.97
CA ALA A 66 8.18 -5.82 13.65
C ALA A 66 8.36 -5.24 12.24
N ASP A 67 9.59 -4.85 11.88
CA ASP A 67 9.90 -4.34 10.55
C ASP A 67 9.57 -5.37 9.47
N ARG A 68 9.99 -6.61 9.66
CA ARG A 68 9.72 -7.71 8.72
C ARG A 68 8.22 -7.91 8.53
N ARG A 69 7.46 -7.94 9.64
CA ARG A 69 6.00 -8.12 9.59
C ARG A 69 5.31 -6.96 8.86
N MET A 70 5.77 -5.72 9.06
CA MET A 70 5.26 -4.54 8.36
C MET A 70 5.56 -4.62 6.86
N LYS A 71 6.78 -5.00 6.48
CA LYS A 71 7.16 -5.16 5.07
C LYS A 71 6.39 -6.28 4.39
N GLU A 72 6.15 -7.39 5.08
CA GLU A 72 5.31 -8.49 4.58
C GLU A 72 3.86 -8.02 4.37
N THR A 73 3.34 -7.21 5.28
CA THR A 73 1.99 -6.64 5.16
C THR A 73 1.89 -5.76 3.90
N LEU A 74 2.88 -4.91 3.66
CA LEU A 74 2.91 -4.09 2.46
C LEU A 74 3.07 -4.92 1.18
N GLY A 75 3.86 -5.99 1.22
CA GLY A 75 3.98 -6.94 0.12
C GLY A 75 2.64 -7.61 -0.21
N TRP A 76 1.85 -7.91 0.81
CA TRP A 76 0.50 -8.44 0.63
C TRP A 76 -0.43 -7.41 -0.02
N VAL A 77 -0.31 -6.12 0.33
CA VAL A 77 -1.12 -5.04 -0.25
C VAL A 77 -0.83 -4.89 -1.75
N PHE A 78 0.44 -4.73 -2.10
CA PHE A 78 0.84 -4.34 -3.46
C PHE A 78 1.13 -5.53 -4.38
N GLY A 79 1.23 -6.72 -3.83
CA GLY A 79 1.37 -7.95 -4.58
C GLY A 79 2.81 -8.44 -4.71
N PRO A 80 2.98 -9.71 -5.16
CA PRO A 80 4.29 -10.31 -5.35
C PRO A 80 5.08 -9.55 -6.41
N GLY A 81 6.39 -9.49 -6.23
CA GLY A 81 7.28 -8.70 -7.07
C GLY A 81 7.59 -7.33 -6.50
N ASN A 82 6.84 -6.86 -5.51
CA ASN A 82 7.12 -5.62 -4.78
C ASN A 82 7.78 -5.97 -3.44
N ASP A 83 9.11 -6.01 -3.43
CA ASP A 83 9.90 -6.31 -2.21
C ASP A 83 10.21 -5.01 -1.49
N PHE A 84 9.50 -4.74 -0.40
CA PHE A 84 9.64 -3.49 0.35
C PHE A 84 10.99 -3.36 1.05
N ASP A 85 11.65 -4.46 1.39
CA ASP A 85 13.00 -4.36 1.94
C ASP A 85 13.96 -3.79 0.90
N LYS A 86 13.90 -4.29 -0.32
CA LYS A 86 14.71 -3.76 -1.43
C LYS A 86 14.29 -2.35 -1.83
N LEU A 87 12.98 -2.09 -1.92
CA LEU A 87 12.46 -0.77 -2.29
C LEU A 87 12.87 0.32 -1.32
N LEU A 88 13.06 -0.02 -0.05
CA LEU A 88 13.50 0.90 1.00
C LEU A 88 15.02 0.85 1.24
N GLY A 89 15.75 0.11 0.42
CA GLY A 89 17.20 -0.01 0.55
C GLY A 89 17.66 -0.63 1.87
N GLY A 90 16.87 -1.54 2.44
CA GLY A 90 17.15 -2.20 3.71
C GLY A 90 16.84 -1.34 4.94
N VAL A 91 16.32 -0.13 4.76
CA VAL A 91 15.96 0.73 5.90
C VAL A 91 14.73 0.18 6.60
N SER A 92 14.72 0.20 7.92
CA SER A 92 13.57 -0.22 8.73
C SER A 92 12.40 0.75 8.58
N LEU A 93 11.20 0.22 8.49
CA LEU A 93 9.97 1.02 8.54
C LEU A 93 9.78 1.71 9.90
N LEU A 94 10.45 1.21 10.94
CA LEU A 94 10.44 1.80 12.29
C LEU A 94 11.51 2.88 12.47
N ALA A 95 12.40 3.07 11.49
CA ALA A 95 13.43 4.11 11.55
C ALA A 95 12.78 5.50 11.63
N VAL A 96 13.45 6.41 12.34
CA VAL A 96 13.01 7.79 12.46
C VAL A 96 13.65 8.61 11.35
N ALA A 97 12.81 9.29 10.56
CA ALA A 97 13.27 10.14 9.47
C ALA A 97 13.67 11.53 9.99
N SER A 98 14.23 12.33 9.09
CA SER A 98 14.70 13.69 9.43
C SER A 98 13.60 14.62 9.97
N ASN A 99 12.36 14.35 9.58
CA ASN A 99 11.20 15.12 10.06
C ASN A 99 10.69 14.68 11.44
N GLY A 100 11.36 13.72 12.09
CA GLY A 100 10.97 13.18 13.39
C GLY A 100 9.90 12.09 13.34
N GLU A 101 9.35 11.81 12.17
CA GLU A 101 8.35 10.75 11.99
C GLU A 101 9.01 9.42 11.61
N ARG A 102 8.31 8.32 11.84
CA ARG A 102 8.78 7.01 11.39
C ARG A 102 8.67 6.90 9.87
N VAL A 103 9.55 6.12 9.27
CA VAL A 103 9.54 5.88 7.82
C VAL A 103 8.20 5.33 7.36
N VAL A 104 7.57 4.42 8.13
CA VAL A 104 6.25 3.88 7.79
C VAL A 104 5.19 4.97 7.72
N THR A 105 5.22 5.93 8.63
CA THR A 105 4.29 7.07 8.62
C THR A 105 4.47 7.91 7.37
N ASN A 106 5.71 8.22 7.01
CA ASN A 106 6.01 8.98 5.81
C ASN A 106 5.62 8.25 4.53
N LEU A 107 5.82 6.93 4.50
CA LEU A 107 5.46 6.10 3.37
C LEU A 107 3.93 6.10 3.14
N PHE A 108 3.14 5.91 4.19
CA PHE A 108 1.68 5.96 4.11
C PHE A 108 1.20 7.35 3.68
N ALA A 109 1.79 8.41 4.20
CA ALA A 109 1.46 9.78 3.81
C ALA A 109 1.74 10.04 2.32
N ALA A 110 2.79 9.44 1.78
CA ALA A 110 3.13 9.57 0.36
C ALA A 110 2.22 8.73 -0.54
N LEU A 111 1.82 7.54 -0.10
CA LEU A 111 0.98 6.62 -0.86
C LEU A 111 -0.50 7.02 -0.86
N GLU A 112 -0.99 7.60 0.23
CA GLU A 112 -2.41 7.91 0.40
C GLU A 112 -2.98 8.77 -0.74
N PRO A 113 -2.37 9.89 -1.16
CA PRO A 113 -2.90 10.68 -2.26
C PRO A 113 -3.03 9.90 -3.58
N VAL A 114 -2.08 9.01 -3.85
CA VAL A 114 -2.09 8.18 -5.07
C VAL A 114 -3.29 7.23 -5.04
N LEU A 115 -3.52 6.59 -3.90
CA LEU A 115 -4.60 5.61 -3.74
C LEU A 115 -5.97 6.29 -3.65
N VAL A 116 -6.07 7.44 -3.01
CA VAL A 116 -7.31 8.23 -2.96
C VAL A 116 -7.68 8.71 -4.36
N SER A 117 -6.73 9.23 -5.12
CA SER A 117 -6.95 9.65 -6.50
C SER A 117 -7.41 8.48 -7.38
N GLY A 118 -6.82 7.30 -7.20
CA GLY A 118 -7.23 6.08 -7.90
C GLY A 118 -8.65 5.65 -7.54
N ALA A 119 -9.01 5.72 -6.26
CA ALA A 119 -10.36 5.40 -5.78
C ALA A 119 -11.41 6.38 -6.35
N GLU A 120 -11.08 7.67 -6.40
CA GLU A 120 -11.94 8.69 -7.02
C GLU A 120 -12.16 8.41 -8.51
N ALA A 121 -11.11 8.05 -9.24
CA ALA A 121 -11.20 7.70 -10.66
C ALA A 121 -12.12 6.49 -10.88
N MET A 122 -12.02 5.48 -10.02
CA MET A 122 -12.89 4.31 -10.04
C MET A 122 -14.35 4.68 -9.79
N THR A 123 -14.62 5.56 -8.83
CA THR A 123 -15.96 6.04 -8.51
C THR A 123 -16.56 6.83 -9.67
N ARG A 124 -15.78 7.71 -10.30
CA ARG A 124 -16.21 8.45 -11.49
C ARG A 124 -16.55 7.54 -12.65
N GLN A 125 -15.79 6.48 -12.88
CA GLN A 125 -16.03 5.51 -13.93
C GLN A 125 -17.40 4.83 -13.73
N LYS A 126 -17.73 4.42 -12.51
CA LYS A 126 -19.04 3.85 -12.18
C LYS A 126 -20.17 4.82 -12.40
N THR A 127 -19.99 6.10 -12.06
CA THR A 127 -20.98 7.15 -12.26
C THR A 127 -21.22 7.36 -13.75
N ASP A 128 -20.17 7.43 -14.55
CA ASP A 128 -20.26 7.60 -16.01
C ASP A 128 -20.99 6.43 -16.66
N GLU A 129 -20.71 5.19 -16.23
CA GLU A 129 -21.42 4.00 -16.71
C GLU A 129 -22.92 4.07 -16.38
N ALA A 130 -23.27 4.47 -15.17
CA ALA A 130 -24.67 4.60 -14.75
C ALA A 130 -25.40 5.66 -15.57
N VAL A 131 -24.76 6.79 -15.84
CA VAL A 131 -25.32 7.86 -16.70
C VAL A 131 -25.52 7.35 -18.14
N ALA A 132 -24.53 6.66 -18.69
CA ALA A 132 -24.62 6.08 -20.04
C ALA A 132 -25.76 5.09 -20.14
N LYS A 133 -25.95 4.21 -19.16
CA LYS A 133 -27.06 3.25 -19.10
C LYS A 133 -28.41 3.96 -19.02
N ALA A 134 -28.53 5.02 -18.23
CA ALA A 134 -29.76 5.80 -18.10
C ALA A 134 -30.12 6.48 -19.43
N ARG A 135 -29.15 7.06 -20.12
CA ARG A 135 -29.33 7.68 -21.45
C ARG A 135 -29.76 6.65 -22.48
N HIS A 136 -29.16 5.48 -22.48
CA HIS A 136 -29.51 4.39 -23.40
C HIS A 136 -30.97 3.94 -23.18
N ARG A 137 -31.39 3.79 -21.93
CA ARG A 137 -32.78 3.44 -21.60
C ARG A 137 -33.77 4.49 -22.09
N ARG A 138 -33.47 5.77 -21.96
CA ARG A 138 -34.29 6.87 -22.46
C ARG A 138 -34.43 6.83 -23.99
N ALA A 139 -33.33 6.56 -24.68
CA ALA A 139 -33.34 6.47 -26.14
C ALA A 139 -34.13 5.28 -26.66
N ALA A 140 -34.23 4.19 -25.88
CA ALA A 140 -34.99 2.99 -26.23
C ALA A 140 -36.52 3.14 -26.02
N GLN A 141 -36.99 4.19 -25.34
CA GLN A 141 -38.37 4.53 -25.14
C GLN A 141 -38.83 5.48 -26.25
#